data_0c04cc0689e3cd925a4110eaede430e2
#
_entry.id   0c04cc0689e3cd925a4110eaede430e2
#
_cell.length_a   1.000
_cell.length_b   1.000
_cell.length_c   1.000
_cell.angle_alpha   90.00
_cell.angle_beta   90.00
_cell.angle_gamma   90.00
#
_symmetry.space_group_name_H-M   'P 1'
#
loop_
_entity.id
_entity.type
_entity.pdbx_description
1 polymer ?
#
loop_
_entity_poly.entity_id
_entity_poly.type
_entity_poly.pdbx_seq_one_letter_code
_entity_poly.pdbx_strand_id
1 'polypeptide(L)'
;DFTIKLGVGMQFPQYVLGLDLQGRLYKQDQDIDFFYPPGASSSELYMTGLGSYYTRYSLNSESFNIGYDGKGCLLAAQLMPRHAKGWYARAAFESLTTERLNKSNNTVPITRLKTRQATLSAAYRSGRWSLRAGGGYELRRSIEMIADRTGHSVIVDEQAMYKNRIWHADAEATVEWRRGTVNYMLSPRAEWRQSTATYAYPARRMRLAQFCGAVRGSAEWLRPQWRVKATAGIGCYVSPDEEVSLSNVLNNISEYLTYTAARLSGRAVAPEVSLRAERRLSRNLACFAEAGWTPRFYSGGLSEHVLTATFGILF
;
A
#
# COMPACT_ATOMS: atom_id res chain seq x y z
N ASP A 1 -15.57 8.88 8.89
CA ASP A 1 -15.66 7.93 7.77
C ASP A 1 -17.03 7.27 7.77
N PHE A 2 -17.66 7.24 6.61
CA PHE A 2 -18.92 6.55 6.39
C PHE A 2 -18.74 5.52 5.26
N THR A 3 -19.13 4.27 5.51
CA THR A 3 -18.99 3.20 4.53
C THR A 3 -20.27 2.39 4.46
N ILE A 4 -20.82 2.24 3.26
CA ILE A 4 -21.93 1.34 2.97
C ILE A 4 -21.37 0.15 2.21
N LYS A 5 -21.77 -1.07 2.62
CA LYS A 5 -21.42 -2.31 1.93
C LYS A 5 -22.68 -3.09 1.62
N LEU A 6 -22.81 -3.51 0.38
CA LEU A 6 -23.86 -4.37 -0.10
C LEU A 6 -23.21 -5.61 -0.72
N GLY A 7 -23.70 -6.78 -0.35
CA GLY A 7 -23.19 -8.06 -0.88
C GLY A 7 -24.34 -8.97 -1.27
N VAL A 8 -24.17 -9.67 -2.40
CA VAL A 8 -25.08 -10.69 -2.88
C VAL A 8 -24.29 -11.96 -3.16
N GLY A 9 -24.79 -13.09 -2.66
CA GLY A 9 -24.19 -14.41 -2.86
C GLY A 9 -25.14 -15.35 -3.58
N MET A 10 -24.65 -16.01 -4.64
CA MET A 10 -25.36 -17.06 -5.35
C MET A 10 -24.66 -18.39 -5.12
N GLN A 11 -25.39 -19.39 -4.67
CA GLN A 11 -24.87 -20.71 -4.41
C GLN A 11 -25.15 -21.66 -5.59
N PHE A 12 -24.09 -22.28 -6.09
CA PHE A 12 -24.12 -23.35 -7.08
C PHE A 12 -23.71 -24.66 -6.40
N PRO A 13 -23.91 -25.83 -7.01
CA PRO A 13 -23.56 -27.12 -6.38
C PRO A 13 -22.11 -27.20 -5.89
N GLN A 14 -21.17 -26.65 -6.64
CA GLN A 14 -19.72 -26.73 -6.32
C GLN A 14 -19.10 -25.40 -5.89
N TYR A 15 -19.74 -24.25 -6.20
CA TYR A 15 -19.19 -22.93 -6.00
C TYR A 15 -20.19 -21.96 -5.39
N VAL A 16 -19.66 -20.90 -4.81
CA VAL A 16 -20.40 -19.70 -4.40
C VAL A 16 -19.84 -18.54 -5.19
N LEU A 17 -20.70 -17.82 -5.88
CA LEU A 17 -20.37 -16.54 -6.52
C LEU A 17 -20.85 -15.42 -5.60
N GLY A 18 -19.93 -14.53 -5.20
CA GLY A 18 -20.21 -13.33 -4.42
C GLY A 18 -20.00 -12.08 -5.27
N LEU A 19 -20.90 -11.11 -5.12
CA LEU A 19 -20.75 -9.76 -5.66
C LEU A 19 -20.80 -8.77 -4.50
N ASP A 20 -19.81 -7.89 -4.41
CA ASP A 20 -19.69 -6.88 -3.36
C ASP A 20 -19.66 -5.49 -3.99
N LEU A 21 -20.47 -4.60 -3.46
CA LEU A 21 -20.44 -3.17 -3.75
C LEU A 21 -20.18 -2.41 -2.46
N GLN A 22 -19.22 -1.51 -2.47
CA GLN A 22 -18.90 -0.65 -1.35
C GLN A 22 -18.85 0.81 -1.80
N GLY A 23 -19.55 1.68 -1.10
CA GLY A 23 -19.42 3.13 -1.17
C GLY A 23 -18.69 3.64 0.07
N ARG A 24 -17.76 4.57 -0.10
CA ARG A 24 -17.00 5.18 0.99
C ARG A 24 -16.99 6.70 0.86
N LEU A 25 -17.31 7.37 1.96
CA LEU A 25 -17.14 8.81 2.14
C LEU A 25 -16.26 9.01 3.38
N TYR A 26 -15.24 9.84 3.26
CA TYR A 26 -14.46 10.23 4.42
C TYR A 26 -14.16 11.72 4.40
N LYS A 27 -14.04 12.28 5.59
CA LYS A 27 -13.67 13.66 5.80
C LYS A 27 -12.69 13.71 6.95
N GLN A 28 -11.61 14.45 6.75
CA GLN A 28 -10.59 14.67 7.76
C GLN A 28 -10.24 16.16 7.76
N ASP A 29 -10.22 16.75 8.93
CA ASP A 29 -9.77 18.12 9.17
C ASP A 29 -8.52 18.04 10.04
N GLN A 30 -7.54 18.89 9.75
CA GLN A 30 -6.28 18.96 10.47
C GLN A 30 -5.91 20.43 10.65
N ASP A 31 -5.78 20.83 11.90
CA ASP A 31 -5.21 22.11 12.28
C ASP A 31 -3.70 21.97 12.41
N ILE A 32 -2.96 22.90 11.84
CA ILE A 32 -1.50 22.93 11.87
C ILE A 32 -1.09 24.26 12.48
N ASP A 33 -0.43 24.20 13.64
CA ASP A 33 0.15 25.34 14.32
C ASP A 33 1.65 25.41 14.05
N PHE A 34 2.12 26.58 13.71
CA PHE A 34 3.54 26.82 13.46
C PHE A 34 4.12 27.64 14.61
N PHE A 35 5.19 27.14 15.19
CA PHE A 35 5.95 27.85 16.20
C PHE A 35 7.18 28.49 15.55
N TYR A 36 7.09 29.79 15.26
CA TYR A 36 8.19 30.55 14.67
C TYR A 36 8.90 31.43 15.68
N PRO A 37 10.20 31.67 15.50
CA PRO A 37 10.84 32.81 16.14
C PRO A 37 10.19 34.13 15.72
N PRO A 38 10.05 35.12 16.60
CA PRO A 38 9.50 36.42 16.26
C PRO A 38 10.17 37.03 15.03
N GLY A 39 9.39 37.45 14.04
CA GLY A 39 9.86 38.05 12.78
C GLY A 39 10.13 37.10 11.62
N ALA A 40 9.91 35.80 11.79
CA ALA A 40 9.99 34.84 10.68
C ALA A 40 8.69 34.84 9.87
N SER A 41 8.80 34.76 8.54
CA SER A 41 7.67 34.52 7.64
C SER A 41 7.66 33.05 7.22
N SER A 42 6.48 32.46 7.15
CA SER A 42 6.32 31.10 6.62
C SER A 42 5.61 31.08 5.28
N SER A 43 6.02 30.13 4.46
CA SER A 43 5.32 29.80 3.23
C SER A 43 4.94 28.33 3.26
N GLU A 44 3.69 28.01 3.00
CA GLU A 44 3.30 26.62 2.86
C GLU A 44 3.76 26.06 1.50
N LEU A 45 4.45 24.93 1.52
CA LEU A 45 4.88 24.22 0.34
C LEU A 45 3.85 23.12 0.00
N TYR A 46 3.17 23.27 -1.12
CA TYR A 46 2.26 22.24 -1.63
C TYR A 46 3.02 21.32 -2.57
N MET A 47 3.33 20.11 -2.07
CA MET A 47 3.97 19.08 -2.88
C MET A 47 2.92 18.43 -3.80
N THR A 48 3.16 18.53 -5.11
CA THR A 48 2.21 18.03 -6.13
C THR A 48 2.67 16.77 -6.84
N GLY A 49 3.93 16.40 -6.70
CA GLY A 49 4.51 15.15 -7.18
C GLY A 49 5.88 15.34 -7.82
N LEU A 50 6.74 14.32 -7.73
CA LEU A 50 8.11 14.30 -8.25
C LEU A 50 8.91 15.58 -7.92
N GLY A 51 8.79 16.05 -6.68
CA GLY A 51 9.49 17.26 -6.21
C GLY A 51 8.94 18.58 -6.76
N SER A 52 7.82 18.57 -7.46
CA SER A 52 7.08 19.77 -7.76
C SER A 52 6.38 20.30 -6.53
N TYR A 53 6.50 21.58 -6.32
CA TYR A 53 5.81 22.31 -5.27
C TYR A 53 5.49 23.72 -5.77
N TYR A 54 4.53 24.35 -5.14
CA TYR A 54 4.29 25.78 -5.26
C TYR A 54 3.87 26.35 -3.91
N THR A 55 4.14 27.64 -3.72
CA THR A 55 3.68 28.42 -2.60
C THR A 55 2.45 29.19 -3.06
N ARG A 56 1.27 28.85 -2.57
CA ARG A 56 0.03 29.54 -2.96
C ARG A 56 -0.39 30.59 -1.96
N TYR A 57 -0.08 30.39 -0.72
CA TYR A 57 -0.54 31.24 0.35
C TYR A 57 0.63 31.68 1.18
N SER A 58 0.87 33.01 1.21
CA SER A 58 1.71 33.60 2.22
C SER A 58 0.87 33.65 3.49
N LEU A 59 1.21 32.81 4.45
CA LEU A 59 0.49 32.76 5.71
C LEU A 59 1.04 33.85 6.62
N ASN A 60 0.24 34.88 6.86
CA ASN A 60 0.48 35.83 7.95
C ASN A 60 -0.10 35.31 9.29
N SER A 61 -0.55 34.06 9.33
CA SER A 61 -1.14 33.44 10.49
C SER A 61 -0.27 32.33 11.05
N GLU A 62 -0.24 32.18 12.35
CA GLU A 62 0.50 31.12 13.07
C GLU A 62 -0.12 29.74 12.92
N SER A 63 -1.36 29.67 12.44
CA SER A 63 -2.09 28.43 12.25
C SER A 63 -2.80 28.37 10.91
N PHE A 64 -2.98 27.19 10.36
CA PHE A 64 -3.85 26.99 9.23
C PHE A 64 -4.56 25.62 9.24
N ASN A 65 -5.73 25.56 8.63
CA ASN A 65 -6.58 24.39 8.60
C ASN A 65 -6.59 23.74 7.22
N ILE A 66 -6.22 22.44 7.18
CA ILE A 66 -6.28 21.61 5.97
C ILE A 66 -7.41 20.60 6.13
N GLY A 67 -8.26 20.51 5.10
CA GLY A 67 -9.25 19.45 4.98
C GLY A 67 -8.92 18.44 3.90
N TYR A 68 -9.39 17.23 4.11
CA TYR A 68 -9.39 16.17 3.10
C TYR A 68 -10.80 15.62 2.99
N ASP A 69 -11.39 15.75 1.81
CA ASP A 69 -12.69 15.16 1.49
C ASP A 69 -12.48 14.02 0.48
N GLY A 70 -12.97 12.84 0.80
CA GLY A 70 -12.80 11.67 -0.04
C GLY A 70 -14.09 10.94 -0.34
N LYS A 71 -14.24 10.51 -1.59
CA LYS A 71 -15.35 9.67 -2.04
C LYS A 71 -14.82 8.55 -2.92
N GLY A 72 -15.33 7.35 -2.69
CA GLY A 72 -14.89 6.17 -3.43
C GLY A 72 -15.96 5.11 -3.55
N CYS A 73 -15.74 4.24 -4.53
CA CYS A 73 -16.52 3.03 -4.70
C CYS A 73 -15.59 1.86 -4.99
N LEU A 74 -16.00 0.68 -4.53
CA LEU A 74 -15.37 -0.60 -4.84
C LEU A 74 -16.46 -1.54 -5.33
N LEU A 75 -16.18 -2.19 -6.45
CA LEU A 75 -16.95 -3.30 -6.99
C LEU A 75 -16.06 -4.53 -7.01
N ALA A 76 -16.51 -5.64 -6.45
CA ALA A 76 -15.77 -6.90 -6.49
C ALA A 76 -16.68 -8.07 -6.82
N ALA A 77 -16.13 -9.01 -7.58
CA ALA A 77 -16.71 -10.32 -7.81
C ALA A 77 -15.76 -11.39 -7.30
N GLN A 78 -16.28 -12.41 -6.62
CA GLN A 78 -15.48 -13.49 -6.07
C GLN A 78 -16.16 -14.83 -6.31
N LEU A 79 -15.34 -15.81 -6.69
CA LEU A 79 -15.72 -17.21 -6.84
C LEU A 79 -15.02 -18.03 -5.78
N MET A 80 -15.75 -18.80 -5.01
CA MET A 80 -15.22 -19.66 -3.94
C MET A 80 -15.81 -21.06 -4.06
N PRO A 81 -15.01 -22.12 -3.92
CA PRO A 81 -15.56 -23.48 -3.86
C PRO A 81 -16.31 -23.69 -2.56
N ARG A 82 -17.38 -24.46 -2.56
CA ARG A 82 -18.13 -24.85 -1.36
C ARG A 82 -17.32 -25.78 -0.45
N HIS A 83 -16.38 -26.50 -1.03
CA HIS A 83 -15.44 -27.35 -0.31
C HIS A 83 -14.07 -26.69 -0.26
N ALA A 84 -13.22 -27.11 0.67
CA ALA A 84 -11.88 -26.52 0.83
C ALA A 84 -10.92 -26.77 -0.36
N LYS A 85 -11.36 -27.48 -1.40
CA LYS A 85 -10.61 -27.78 -2.61
C LYS A 85 -11.28 -27.17 -3.84
N GLY A 86 -10.52 -26.67 -4.77
CA GLY A 86 -11.01 -26.09 -6.02
C GLY A 86 -10.41 -24.73 -6.32
N TRP A 87 -11.04 -24.03 -7.26
CA TRP A 87 -10.62 -22.73 -7.73
C TRP A 87 -11.26 -21.62 -6.90
N TYR A 88 -10.44 -20.65 -6.52
CA TYR A 88 -10.82 -19.35 -5.97
C TYR A 88 -10.47 -18.30 -7.01
N ALA A 89 -11.32 -17.34 -7.24
CA ALA A 89 -11.01 -16.21 -8.08
C ALA A 89 -11.63 -14.93 -7.50
N ARG A 90 -10.96 -13.82 -7.68
CA ARG A 90 -11.48 -12.50 -7.31
C ARG A 90 -11.06 -11.48 -8.34
N ALA A 91 -12.03 -10.69 -8.82
CA ALA A 91 -11.80 -9.49 -9.59
C ALA A 91 -12.35 -8.30 -8.81
N ALA A 92 -11.62 -7.20 -8.75
CA ALA A 92 -12.08 -5.99 -8.07
C ALA A 92 -11.67 -4.75 -8.84
N PHE A 93 -12.54 -3.76 -8.81
CA PHE A 93 -12.29 -2.40 -9.30
C PHE A 93 -12.61 -1.41 -8.21
N GLU A 94 -11.66 -0.51 -7.93
CA GLU A 94 -11.80 0.57 -6.97
C GLU A 94 -11.55 1.92 -7.64
N SER A 95 -12.38 2.90 -7.30
CA SER A 95 -12.19 4.28 -7.71
C SER A 95 -12.33 5.17 -6.48
N LEU A 96 -11.28 5.94 -6.19
CA LEU A 96 -11.22 6.87 -5.07
C LEU A 96 -10.85 8.26 -5.58
N THR A 97 -11.57 9.27 -5.14
CA THR A 97 -11.25 10.67 -5.36
C THR A 97 -11.06 11.34 -4.00
N THR A 98 -9.92 11.97 -3.79
CA THR A 98 -9.61 12.73 -2.58
C THR A 98 -9.29 14.15 -2.96
N GLU A 99 -9.96 15.11 -2.35
CA GLU A 99 -9.71 16.55 -2.49
C GLU A 99 -8.99 17.05 -1.23
N ARG A 100 -7.92 17.79 -1.43
CA ARG A 100 -7.26 18.57 -0.38
C ARG A 100 -7.80 19.98 -0.42
N LEU A 101 -8.25 20.48 0.72
CA LEU A 101 -8.92 21.76 0.89
C LEU A 101 -8.10 22.66 1.79
N ASN A 102 -7.98 23.94 1.44
CA ASN A 102 -7.57 24.96 2.40
C ASN A 102 -8.86 25.53 3.05
N LYS A 103 -8.95 25.46 4.37
CA LYS A 103 -10.12 25.89 5.14
C LYS A 103 -9.89 27.18 5.93
N SER A 104 -8.66 27.72 5.91
CA SER A 104 -8.31 28.88 6.72
C SER A 104 -9.05 30.17 6.33
N ASN A 105 -9.34 30.37 5.02
CA ASN A 105 -9.90 31.64 4.53
C ASN A 105 -11.06 31.48 3.52
N ASN A 106 -11.70 30.43 3.42
CA ASN A 106 -12.75 29.96 2.52
C ASN A 106 -12.37 28.55 2.10
N THR A 107 -13.27 27.62 2.13
CA THR A 107 -12.99 26.25 1.72
C THR A 107 -12.69 26.17 0.23
N VAL A 108 -11.39 26.21 -0.13
CA VAL A 108 -10.93 26.19 -1.53
C VAL A 108 -10.17 24.90 -1.79
N PRO A 109 -10.56 24.13 -2.81
CA PRO A 109 -9.81 22.95 -3.21
C PRO A 109 -8.44 23.34 -3.79
N ILE A 110 -7.38 22.65 -3.33
CA ILE A 110 -6.01 22.86 -3.75
C ILE A 110 -5.61 21.81 -4.79
N THR A 111 -5.86 20.55 -4.45
CA THR A 111 -5.54 19.42 -5.31
C THR A 111 -6.64 18.37 -5.23
N ARG A 112 -6.82 17.65 -6.33
CA ARG A 112 -7.70 16.47 -6.40
C ARG A 112 -6.89 15.27 -6.86
N LEU A 113 -6.75 14.27 -6.00
CA LEU A 113 -6.13 13.00 -6.33
C LEU A 113 -7.20 11.99 -6.73
N LYS A 114 -7.12 11.50 -7.97
CA LYS A 114 -7.96 10.41 -8.46
C LYS A 114 -7.15 9.13 -8.54
N THR A 115 -7.55 8.11 -7.79
CA THR A 115 -6.96 6.76 -7.84
C THR A 115 -7.97 5.80 -8.43
N ARG A 116 -7.55 5.01 -9.40
CA ARG A 116 -8.34 3.91 -9.97
C ARG A 116 -7.47 2.67 -9.94
N GLN A 117 -8.02 1.59 -9.42
CA GLN A 117 -7.31 0.32 -9.30
C GLN A 117 -8.18 -0.81 -9.82
N ALA A 118 -7.60 -1.69 -10.62
CA ALA A 118 -8.20 -2.95 -11.03
C ALA A 118 -7.27 -4.08 -10.59
N THR A 119 -7.82 -5.11 -9.95
CA THR A 119 -7.09 -6.29 -9.49
C THR A 119 -7.78 -7.56 -9.91
N LEU A 120 -6.99 -8.57 -10.26
CA LEU A 120 -7.44 -9.92 -10.56
C LEU A 120 -6.55 -10.90 -9.80
N SER A 121 -7.15 -11.87 -9.14
CA SER A 121 -6.41 -12.96 -8.51
C SER A 121 -7.15 -14.27 -8.70
N ALA A 122 -6.38 -15.35 -8.85
CA ALA A 122 -6.89 -16.71 -8.89
C ALA A 122 -6.03 -17.57 -7.98
N ALA A 123 -6.65 -18.56 -7.33
CA ALA A 123 -5.96 -19.56 -6.54
C ALA A 123 -6.61 -20.92 -6.77
N TYR A 124 -5.80 -21.96 -6.72
CA TYR A 124 -6.25 -23.34 -6.75
C TYR A 124 -5.75 -24.07 -5.51
N ARG A 125 -6.63 -24.73 -4.80
CA ARG A 125 -6.26 -25.53 -3.62
C ARG A 125 -6.67 -26.99 -3.83
N SER A 126 -5.71 -27.90 -3.64
CA SER A 126 -5.92 -29.33 -3.73
C SER A 126 -5.12 -30.06 -2.65
N GLY A 127 -5.80 -30.47 -1.56
CA GLY A 127 -5.17 -31.20 -0.47
C GLY A 127 -3.99 -30.45 0.14
N ARG A 128 -2.77 -30.90 -0.17
CA ARG A 128 -1.52 -30.33 0.36
C ARG A 128 -0.96 -29.18 -0.48
N TRP A 129 -1.54 -28.90 -1.64
CA TRP A 129 -1.06 -27.91 -2.57
C TRP A 129 -1.99 -26.73 -2.66
N SER A 130 -1.45 -25.54 -2.68
CA SER A 130 -2.14 -24.37 -3.15
C SER A 130 -1.26 -23.55 -4.11
N LEU A 131 -1.87 -23.07 -5.17
CA LEU A 131 -1.26 -22.16 -6.13
C LEU A 131 -2.07 -20.89 -6.14
N ARG A 132 -1.40 -19.75 -6.11
CA ARG A 132 -2.03 -18.43 -6.22
C ARG A 132 -1.29 -17.61 -7.25
N ALA A 133 -2.03 -16.90 -8.07
CA ALA A 133 -1.49 -15.86 -8.95
C ALA A 133 -2.42 -14.66 -8.93
N GLY A 134 -1.84 -13.48 -9.03
CA GLY A 134 -2.58 -12.25 -9.04
C GLY A 134 -1.84 -11.14 -9.74
N GLY A 135 -2.55 -10.06 -9.97
CA GLY A 135 -1.97 -8.86 -10.52
C GLY A 135 -2.97 -7.73 -10.58
N GLY A 136 -2.49 -6.57 -10.94
CA GLY A 136 -3.34 -5.42 -11.05
C GLY A 136 -2.67 -4.22 -11.68
N TYR A 137 -3.51 -3.25 -11.91
CA TYR A 137 -3.16 -1.95 -12.46
C TYR A 137 -3.74 -0.85 -11.59
N GLU A 138 -2.92 0.12 -11.22
CA GLU A 138 -3.32 1.30 -10.49
C GLU A 138 -2.92 2.55 -11.27
N LEU A 139 -3.86 3.49 -11.40
CA LEU A 139 -3.66 4.80 -11.99
C LEU A 139 -3.95 5.88 -10.96
N ARG A 140 -2.93 6.66 -10.60
CA ARG A 140 -3.06 7.87 -9.78
C ARG A 140 -2.90 9.11 -10.65
N ARG A 141 -3.83 10.05 -10.55
CA ARG A 141 -3.76 11.36 -11.23
C ARG A 141 -3.99 12.44 -10.20
N SER A 142 -3.06 13.37 -10.08
CA SER A 142 -3.25 14.61 -9.33
C SER A 142 -3.61 15.74 -10.27
N ILE A 143 -4.72 16.39 -9.95
CA ILE A 143 -5.24 17.56 -10.65
C ILE A 143 -4.98 18.75 -9.72
N GLU A 144 -4.27 19.74 -10.21
CA GLU A 144 -4.03 20.99 -9.51
C GLU A 144 -5.14 21.97 -9.80
N MET A 145 -5.66 22.61 -8.76
CA MET A 145 -6.68 23.65 -8.86
C MET A 145 -5.98 25.00 -8.92
N ILE A 146 -6.12 25.71 -10.01
CA ILE A 146 -5.51 27.01 -10.19
C ILE A 146 -6.51 28.08 -9.76
N ALA A 147 -6.21 28.78 -8.67
CA ALA A 147 -7.02 29.87 -8.17
C ALA A 147 -6.65 31.21 -8.81
N ASP A 148 -7.57 32.16 -8.80
CA ASP A 148 -7.33 33.52 -9.21
C ASP A 148 -6.24 34.21 -8.35
N ARG A 149 -5.62 35.27 -8.88
CA ARG A 149 -4.54 35.99 -8.18
C ARG A 149 -5.05 36.94 -7.09
N THR A 150 -6.30 37.36 -7.16
CA THR A 150 -6.83 38.45 -6.34
C THR A 150 -7.43 38.03 -5.02
N GLY A 151 -8.02 36.82 -4.93
CA GLY A 151 -8.68 36.39 -3.71
C GLY A 151 -8.42 34.95 -3.35
N HIS A 152 -7.77 34.18 -4.23
CA HIS A 152 -7.52 32.74 -4.05
C HIS A 152 -8.78 31.91 -3.73
N SER A 153 -9.97 32.49 -4.05
CA SER A 153 -11.27 31.90 -3.70
C SER A 153 -11.99 31.27 -4.89
N VAL A 154 -11.61 31.67 -6.10
CA VAL A 154 -12.22 31.17 -7.35
C VAL A 154 -11.23 30.30 -8.09
N ILE A 155 -11.62 29.07 -8.42
CA ILE A 155 -10.86 28.18 -9.27
C ILE A 155 -11.09 28.59 -10.72
N VAL A 156 -10.02 29.04 -11.38
CA VAL A 156 -10.06 29.52 -12.78
C VAL A 156 -9.67 28.43 -13.77
N ASP A 157 -8.91 27.40 -13.34
CA ASP A 157 -8.52 26.28 -14.19
C ASP A 157 -8.20 25.03 -13.37
N GLU A 158 -8.26 23.86 -14.01
CA GLU A 158 -7.88 22.56 -13.44
C GLU A 158 -6.87 21.87 -14.35
N GLN A 159 -5.67 21.57 -13.86
CA GLN A 159 -4.62 20.93 -14.65
C GLN A 159 -4.17 19.60 -14.08
N ALA A 160 -4.19 18.55 -14.91
CA ALA A 160 -3.69 17.23 -14.55
C ALA A 160 -2.16 17.17 -14.69
N MET A 161 -1.44 17.55 -13.64
CA MET A 161 0.01 17.67 -13.66
C MET A 161 0.74 16.36 -13.35
N TYR A 162 0.29 15.61 -12.35
CA TYR A 162 0.93 14.35 -11.94
C TYR A 162 0.14 13.14 -12.37
N LYS A 163 0.85 12.11 -12.87
CA LYS A 163 0.29 10.80 -13.21
C LYS A 163 1.26 9.71 -12.81
N ASN A 164 0.76 8.70 -12.10
CA ASN A 164 1.52 7.49 -11.79
C ASN A 164 0.73 6.26 -12.25
N ARG A 165 1.38 5.39 -13.01
CA ARG A 165 0.87 4.10 -13.46
C ARG A 165 1.65 3.02 -12.74
N ILE A 166 0.96 2.15 -12.03
CA ILE A 166 1.56 1.07 -11.27
C ILE A 166 0.98 -0.25 -11.79
N TRP A 167 1.86 -1.13 -12.22
CA TRP A 167 1.55 -2.52 -12.54
C TRP A 167 2.15 -3.41 -11.47
N HIS A 168 1.46 -4.45 -11.10
CA HIS A 168 2.00 -5.51 -10.24
C HIS A 168 1.46 -6.86 -10.66
N ALA A 169 2.27 -7.88 -10.44
CA ALA A 169 1.91 -9.29 -10.59
C ALA A 169 2.59 -10.08 -9.49
N ASP A 170 1.90 -11.08 -8.96
CA ASP A 170 2.43 -12.01 -7.96
C ASP A 170 2.01 -13.44 -8.24
N ALA A 171 2.86 -14.37 -7.86
CA ALA A 171 2.59 -15.79 -7.88
C ALA A 171 3.18 -16.45 -6.64
N GLU A 172 2.45 -17.38 -6.05
CA GLU A 172 2.86 -18.14 -4.86
C GLU A 172 2.40 -19.58 -5.01
N ALA A 173 3.29 -20.53 -4.70
CA ALA A 173 2.95 -21.92 -4.56
C ALA A 173 3.19 -22.33 -3.10
N THR A 174 2.26 -23.05 -2.49
CA THR A 174 2.41 -23.55 -1.12
C THR A 174 2.26 -25.03 -1.09
N VAL A 175 3.13 -25.70 -0.36
CA VAL A 175 3.07 -27.13 -0.06
C VAL A 175 3.01 -27.30 1.44
N GLU A 176 2.02 -28.05 1.91
CA GLU A 176 1.83 -28.38 3.32
C GLU A 176 1.94 -29.89 3.52
N TRP A 177 2.68 -30.30 4.55
CA TRP A 177 2.73 -31.71 4.96
C TRP A 177 2.82 -31.84 6.47
N ARG A 178 2.35 -32.96 6.97
CA ARG A 178 2.36 -33.23 8.39
C ARG A 178 3.21 -34.46 8.70
N ARG A 179 4.03 -34.34 9.76
CA ARG A 179 4.77 -35.46 10.31
C ARG A 179 4.59 -35.49 11.83
N GLY A 180 3.85 -36.48 12.30
CA GLY A 180 3.48 -36.56 13.72
C GLY A 180 2.64 -35.37 14.16
N THR A 181 3.14 -34.62 15.14
CA THR A 181 2.50 -33.44 15.71
C THR A 181 2.96 -32.12 15.04
N VAL A 182 3.79 -32.17 14.00
CA VAL A 182 4.35 -31.00 13.33
C VAL A 182 3.77 -30.88 11.95
N ASN A 183 3.22 -29.69 11.65
CA ASN A 183 2.86 -29.27 10.30
C ASN A 183 4.00 -28.46 9.71
N TYR A 184 4.41 -28.79 8.50
CA TYR A 184 5.41 -28.05 7.72
C TYR A 184 4.74 -27.38 6.55
N MET A 185 5.24 -26.22 6.20
CA MET A 185 4.81 -25.46 5.01
C MET A 185 6.04 -24.92 4.30
N LEU A 186 6.03 -24.96 2.98
CA LEU A 186 7.00 -24.33 2.12
C LEU A 186 6.27 -23.49 1.08
N SER A 187 6.64 -22.21 0.94
CA SER A 187 5.99 -21.26 0.03
C SER A 187 7.02 -20.47 -0.75
N PRO A 188 7.39 -20.89 -1.96
CA PRO A 188 8.05 -20.02 -2.94
C PRO A 188 7.07 -18.98 -3.48
N ARG A 189 7.56 -17.73 -3.64
CA ARG A 189 6.81 -16.58 -4.12
C ARG A 189 7.64 -15.77 -5.10
N ALA A 190 6.99 -15.24 -6.12
CA ALA A 190 7.55 -14.27 -7.04
C ALA A 190 6.63 -13.06 -7.12
N GLU A 191 7.21 -11.87 -7.16
CA GLU A 191 6.50 -10.61 -7.32
C GLU A 191 7.20 -9.74 -8.35
N TRP A 192 6.42 -9.04 -9.14
CA TRP A 192 6.88 -8.01 -10.03
C TRP A 192 6.04 -6.76 -9.84
N ARG A 193 6.70 -5.60 -9.79
CA ARG A 193 6.05 -4.30 -9.69
C ARG A 193 6.77 -3.30 -10.58
N GLN A 194 6.00 -2.55 -11.35
CA GLN A 194 6.51 -1.42 -12.14
C GLN A 194 5.70 -0.18 -11.84
N SER A 195 6.38 0.92 -11.53
CA SER A 195 5.79 2.24 -11.33
C SER A 195 6.38 3.20 -12.35
N THR A 196 5.52 3.98 -13.01
CA THR A 196 5.91 5.04 -13.92
C THR A 196 5.17 6.31 -13.52
N ALA A 197 5.89 7.20 -12.83
CA ALA A 197 5.43 8.50 -12.41
C ALA A 197 5.91 9.57 -13.40
N THR A 198 5.01 10.46 -13.78
CA THR A 198 5.30 11.61 -14.67
C THR A 198 4.70 12.87 -14.10
N TYR A 199 5.39 14.00 -14.27
CA TYR A 199 4.90 15.34 -14.01
C TYR A 199 4.96 16.16 -15.30
N ALA A 200 3.90 16.90 -15.62
CA ALA A 200 3.74 17.49 -16.94
C ALA A 200 4.65 18.70 -17.17
N TYR A 201 4.72 19.64 -16.21
CA TYR A 201 5.53 20.83 -16.35
C TYR A 201 6.06 21.35 -15.00
N PRO A 202 7.39 21.53 -14.86
CA PRO A 202 8.43 21.10 -15.80
C PRO A 202 8.42 19.57 -15.94
N ALA A 203 8.72 19.07 -17.12
CA ALA A 203 8.64 17.64 -17.43
C ALA A 203 9.59 16.81 -16.56
N ARG A 204 9.03 15.89 -15.80
CA ARG A 204 9.77 14.98 -14.92
C ARG A 204 9.24 13.57 -15.07
N ARG A 205 10.13 12.60 -14.92
CA ARG A 205 9.77 11.19 -15.03
C ARG A 205 10.59 10.35 -14.04
N MET A 206 9.92 9.41 -13.41
CA MET A 206 10.57 8.37 -12.63
C MET A 206 9.91 7.03 -12.96
N ARG A 207 10.68 6.08 -13.49
CA ARG A 207 10.26 4.73 -13.78
C ARG A 207 11.10 3.77 -12.96
N LEU A 208 10.45 2.89 -12.22
CA LEU A 208 11.09 1.89 -11.39
C LEU A 208 10.38 0.56 -11.63
N ALA A 209 11.16 -0.47 -11.98
CA ALA A 209 10.69 -1.84 -12.03
C ALA A 209 11.43 -2.66 -10.96
N GLN A 210 10.71 -3.47 -10.22
CA GLN A 210 11.27 -4.33 -9.18
C GLN A 210 10.72 -5.75 -9.33
N PHE A 211 11.60 -6.71 -9.25
CA PHE A 211 11.29 -8.12 -9.15
C PHE A 211 11.75 -8.64 -7.78
N CYS A 212 10.92 -9.44 -7.13
CA CYS A 212 11.23 -10.12 -5.89
C CYS A 212 10.97 -11.61 -6.04
N GLY A 213 11.99 -12.42 -5.78
CA GLY A 213 11.85 -13.86 -5.58
C GLY A 213 12.05 -14.18 -4.09
N ALA A 214 11.15 -14.93 -3.47
CA ALA A 214 11.26 -15.30 -2.07
C ALA A 214 10.87 -16.76 -1.83
N VAL A 215 11.46 -17.35 -0.82
CA VAL A 215 11.07 -18.67 -0.31
C VAL A 215 10.88 -18.56 1.20
N ARG A 216 9.76 -19.07 1.69
CA ARG A 216 9.40 -19.11 3.10
C ARG A 216 9.10 -20.53 3.51
N GLY A 217 9.68 -20.99 4.63
CA GLY A 217 9.37 -22.23 5.28
C GLY A 217 8.78 -21.99 6.67
N SER A 218 7.87 -22.84 7.13
CA SER A 218 7.44 -22.83 8.53
C SER A 218 7.24 -24.25 9.07
N ALA A 219 7.46 -24.37 10.37
CA ALA A 219 7.15 -25.57 11.15
C ALA A 219 6.25 -25.18 12.30
N GLU A 220 5.13 -25.88 12.46
CA GLU A 220 4.13 -25.62 13.47
C GLU A 220 3.89 -26.88 14.31
N TRP A 221 4.24 -26.81 15.62
CA TRP A 221 3.97 -27.86 16.60
C TRP A 221 2.58 -27.68 17.18
N LEU A 222 1.80 -28.75 17.10
CA LEU A 222 0.45 -28.81 17.62
C LEU A 222 0.42 -29.72 18.84
N ARG A 223 0.14 -29.17 20.00
CA ARG A 223 -0.11 -29.86 21.27
C ARG A 223 -1.48 -29.47 21.80
N PRO A 224 -2.12 -30.22 22.68
CA PRO A 224 -3.46 -29.93 23.17
C PRO A 224 -3.64 -28.51 23.74
N GLN A 225 -2.61 -27.99 24.42
CA GLN A 225 -2.62 -26.68 25.05
C GLN A 225 -1.68 -25.66 24.40
N TRP A 226 -0.78 -26.10 23.50
CA TRP A 226 0.25 -25.25 22.91
C TRP A 226 0.28 -25.39 21.40
N ARG A 227 0.46 -24.26 20.76
CA ARG A 227 0.76 -24.16 19.33
C ARG A 227 1.98 -23.27 19.17
N VAL A 228 3.04 -23.79 18.63
CA VAL A 228 4.27 -23.05 18.39
C VAL A 228 4.59 -23.10 16.91
N LYS A 229 4.71 -21.92 16.28
CA LYS A 229 5.04 -21.80 14.86
C LYS A 229 6.35 -21.03 14.73
N ALA A 230 7.35 -21.66 14.12
CA ALA A 230 8.57 -21.02 13.66
C ALA A 230 8.49 -20.83 12.15
N THR A 231 8.91 -19.66 11.68
CA THR A 231 8.96 -19.33 10.26
C THR A 231 10.35 -18.79 9.93
N ALA A 232 10.91 -19.22 8.82
CA ALA A 232 12.14 -18.67 8.26
C ALA A 232 11.97 -18.51 6.75
N GLY A 233 12.56 -17.47 6.18
CA GLY A 233 12.49 -17.19 4.76
C GLY A 233 13.63 -16.30 4.28
N ILE A 234 13.74 -16.20 2.98
CA ILE A 234 14.68 -15.31 2.32
C ILE A 234 14.03 -14.75 1.06
N GLY A 235 14.14 -13.44 0.86
CA GLY A 235 13.73 -12.73 -0.34
C GLY A 235 14.92 -12.06 -1.01
N CYS A 236 14.94 -12.10 -2.34
CA CYS A 236 15.92 -11.40 -3.18
C CYS A 236 15.18 -10.41 -4.05
N TYR A 237 15.63 -9.15 -4.03
CA TYR A 237 15.07 -8.04 -4.79
C TYR A 237 16.06 -7.60 -5.84
N VAL A 238 15.59 -7.42 -7.07
CA VAL A 238 16.37 -6.87 -8.18
C VAL A 238 15.51 -5.89 -8.95
N SER A 239 16.12 -4.82 -9.44
CA SER A 239 15.45 -3.85 -10.29
C SER A 239 16.05 -3.91 -11.68
N PRO A 240 15.34 -4.45 -12.66
CA PRO A 240 15.85 -4.56 -14.02
C PRO A 240 15.82 -3.23 -14.78
N ASP A 241 15.04 -2.25 -14.31
CA ASP A 241 14.81 -1.02 -15.06
C ASP A 241 14.60 0.16 -14.09
N GLU A 242 15.44 1.18 -14.24
CA GLU A 242 15.38 2.44 -13.50
C GLU A 242 15.63 3.60 -14.47
N GLU A 243 14.73 4.55 -14.47
CA GLU A 243 14.88 5.80 -15.21
C GLU A 243 14.45 6.95 -14.29
N VAL A 244 15.34 7.90 -14.02
CA VAL A 244 15.06 9.08 -13.22
C VAL A 244 15.46 10.32 -14.01
N SER A 245 14.47 11.14 -14.37
CA SER A 245 14.65 12.41 -15.05
C SER A 245 13.93 13.51 -14.27
N LEU A 246 14.68 14.32 -13.53
CA LEU A 246 14.18 15.36 -12.62
C LEU A 246 14.73 16.70 -13.08
N SER A 247 14.01 17.41 -13.94
CA SER A 247 14.36 18.77 -14.35
C SER A 247 13.77 19.80 -13.39
N ASN A 248 14.52 20.88 -13.12
CA ASN A 248 14.09 22.02 -12.32
C ASN A 248 13.52 21.64 -10.94
N VAL A 249 14.20 20.73 -10.23
CA VAL A 249 13.92 20.38 -8.83
C VAL A 249 14.95 21.05 -7.94
N LEU A 250 14.56 21.49 -6.75
CA LEU A 250 15.50 21.97 -5.74
C LEU A 250 16.51 20.86 -5.41
N ASN A 251 17.78 21.22 -5.26
CA ASN A 251 18.88 20.27 -5.09
C ASN A 251 18.62 19.25 -3.97
N ASN A 252 18.19 19.69 -2.80
CA ASN A 252 17.90 18.82 -1.67
C ASN A 252 16.75 17.85 -1.95
N ILE A 253 15.73 18.28 -2.70
CA ILE A 253 14.60 17.41 -3.09
C ILE A 253 15.05 16.44 -4.19
N SER A 254 15.84 16.90 -5.15
CA SER A 254 16.42 16.07 -6.21
C SER A 254 17.30 14.97 -5.62
N GLU A 255 18.19 15.30 -4.69
CA GLU A 255 19.04 14.33 -3.98
C GLU A 255 18.20 13.30 -3.23
N TYR A 256 17.18 13.73 -2.50
CA TYR A 256 16.27 12.82 -1.79
C TYR A 256 15.53 11.86 -2.73
N LEU A 257 15.00 12.36 -3.84
CA LEU A 257 14.29 11.54 -4.83
C LEU A 257 15.23 10.56 -5.53
N THR A 258 16.43 11.02 -5.91
CA THR A 258 17.45 10.16 -6.52
C THR A 258 17.94 9.09 -5.54
N TYR A 259 18.20 9.45 -4.30
CA TYR A 259 18.54 8.49 -3.25
C TYR A 259 17.42 7.46 -3.02
N THR A 260 16.17 7.91 -2.97
CA THR A 260 15.01 7.02 -2.81
C THR A 260 14.86 6.08 -4.01
N ALA A 261 15.03 6.58 -5.23
CA ALA A 261 15.01 5.77 -6.44
C ALA A 261 16.11 4.71 -6.42
N ALA A 262 17.36 5.11 -6.17
CA ALA A 262 18.51 4.20 -6.09
C ALA A 262 18.32 3.12 -4.99
N ARG A 263 17.68 3.47 -3.87
CA ARG A 263 17.36 2.51 -2.82
C ARG A 263 16.26 1.52 -3.25
N LEU A 264 15.22 1.98 -3.93
CA LEU A 264 14.13 1.15 -4.42
C LEU A 264 14.55 0.27 -5.61
N SER A 265 15.52 0.73 -6.42
CA SER A 265 16.07 -0.01 -7.56
C SER A 265 17.27 -0.88 -7.18
N GLY A 266 17.87 -0.66 -6.02
CA GLY A 266 19.02 -1.43 -5.54
C GLY A 266 18.70 -2.92 -5.37
N ARG A 267 19.72 -3.76 -5.60
CA ARG A 267 19.64 -5.18 -5.24
C ARG A 267 19.61 -5.30 -3.72
N ALA A 268 18.73 -6.15 -3.22
CA ALA A 268 18.64 -6.39 -1.79
C ALA A 268 18.35 -7.85 -1.47
N VAL A 269 18.82 -8.30 -0.32
CA VAL A 269 18.48 -9.60 0.26
C VAL A 269 17.77 -9.34 1.58
N ALA A 270 16.63 -9.99 1.78
CA ALA A 270 15.79 -9.83 2.97
C ALA A 270 15.52 -11.21 3.59
N PRO A 271 16.37 -11.70 4.50
CA PRO A 271 16.01 -12.82 5.34
C PRO A 271 14.88 -12.43 6.30
N GLU A 272 14.07 -13.41 6.68
CA GLU A 272 13.02 -13.23 7.68
C GLU A 272 13.02 -14.40 8.65
N VAL A 273 12.80 -14.12 9.93
CA VAL A 273 12.59 -15.13 10.96
C VAL A 273 11.47 -14.66 11.88
N SER A 274 10.55 -15.55 12.20
CA SER A 274 9.54 -15.27 13.23
C SER A 274 9.24 -16.50 14.07
N LEU A 275 8.85 -16.25 15.32
CA LEU A 275 8.40 -17.26 16.26
C LEU A 275 7.10 -16.81 16.89
N ARG A 276 6.07 -17.64 16.82
CA ARG A 276 4.78 -17.43 17.48
C ARG A 276 4.50 -18.59 18.41
N ALA A 277 4.21 -18.28 19.65
CA ALA A 277 3.73 -19.23 20.64
C ALA A 277 2.30 -18.87 21.07
N GLU A 278 1.42 -19.84 21.07
CA GLU A 278 0.03 -19.69 21.49
C GLU A 278 -0.27 -20.72 22.56
N ARG A 279 -0.90 -20.31 23.65
CA ARG A 279 -1.32 -21.17 24.75
C ARG A 279 -2.82 -21.06 24.94
N ARG A 280 -3.51 -22.20 24.84
CA ARG A 280 -4.92 -22.31 25.18
C ARG A 280 -5.08 -22.35 26.69
N LEU A 281 -5.80 -21.38 27.25
CA LEU A 281 -6.06 -21.24 28.68
C LEU A 281 -7.38 -21.93 29.06
N SER A 282 -8.37 -21.87 28.17
CA SER A 282 -9.66 -22.52 28.32
C SER A 282 -10.22 -22.96 26.96
N ARG A 283 -11.45 -23.48 26.92
CA ARG A 283 -12.10 -23.87 25.66
C ARG A 283 -12.25 -22.72 24.65
N ASN A 284 -12.47 -21.51 25.15
CA ASN A 284 -12.75 -20.32 24.36
C ASN A 284 -11.71 -19.20 24.57
N LEU A 285 -10.59 -19.47 25.24
CA LEU A 285 -9.61 -18.44 25.56
C LEU A 285 -8.21 -18.97 25.27
N ALA A 286 -7.44 -18.22 24.50
CA ALA A 286 -6.02 -18.45 24.29
C ALA A 286 -5.23 -17.13 24.35
N CYS A 287 -3.99 -17.18 24.77
CA CYS A 287 -3.06 -16.07 24.66
C CYS A 287 -1.95 -16.42 23.66
N PHE A 288 -1.41 -15.41 23.00
CA PHE A 288 -0.27 -15.59 22.10
C PHE A 288 0.78 -14.51 22.28
N ALA A 289 2.00 -14.87 21.94
CA ALA A 289 3.13 -13.97 21.76
C ALA A 289 3.79 -14.29 20.42
N GLU A 290 4.17 -13.26 19.68
CA GLU A 290 4.88 -13.37 18.40
C GLU A 290 6.04 -12.38 18.38
N ALA A 291 7.21 -12.85 17.95
CA ALA A 291 8.37 -12.01 17.68
C ALA A 291 8.88 -12.30 16.27
N GLY A 292 9.30 -11.27 15.58
CA GLY A 292 9.82 -11.38 14.22
C GLY A 292 10.98 -10.41 13.97
N TRP A 293 11.86 -10.81 13.07
CA TRP A 293 12.97 -10.00 12.61
C TRP A 293 13.10 -10.15 11.10
N THR A 294 13.05 -9.01 10.40
CA THR A 294 13.13 -8.95 8.94
C THR A 294 14.12 -7.85 8.56
N PRO A 295 15.42 -8.18 8.48
CA PRO A 295 16.42 -7.25 7.96
C PRO A 295 16.33 -7.19 6.44
N ARG A 296 16.81 -6.08 5.88
CA ARG A 296 17.02 -5.92 4.44
C ARG A 296 18.43 -5.36 4.21
N PHE A 297 19.23 -6.10 3.47
CA PHE A 297 20.60 -5.75 3.13
C PHE A 297 20.68 -5.34 1.66
N TYR A 298 21.08 -4.10 1.41
CA TYR A 298 21.21 -3.53 0.07
C TYR A 298 22.63 -3.68 -0.45
N SER A 299 22.80 -3.79 -1.76
CA SER A 299 24.11 -3.90 -2.41
C SER A 299 25.05 -2.72 -2.15
N GLY A 300 24.52 -1.55 -1.76
CA GLY A 300 25.28 -0.36 -1.40
C GLY A 300 25.74 -0.29 0.06
N GLY A 301 25.68 -1.39 0.82
CA GLY A 301 26.13 -1.44 2.24
C GLY A 301 25.11 -0.89 3.24
N LEU A 302 23.97 -0.40 2.78
CA LEU A 302 22.87 0.01 3.64
C LEU A 302 22.13 -1.22 4.17
N SER A 303 21.65 -1.13 5.42
CA SER A 303 20.80 -2.15 6.01
C SER A 303 19.60 -1.52 6.72
N GLU A 304 18.48 -2.20 6.67
CA GLU A 304 17.28 -1.89 7.43
C GLU A 304 16.94 -3.08 8.31
N HIS A 305 16.49 -2.81 9.53
CA HIS A 305 16.07 -3.86 10.45
C HIS A 305 14.67 -3.55 10.96
N VAL A 306 13.75 -4.48 10.71
CA VAL A 306 12.39 -4.40 11.26
C VAL A 306 12.26 -5.49 12.31
N LEU A 307 12.06 -5.07 13.57
CA LEU A 307 11.72 -5.93 14.69
C LEU A 307 10.24 -5.77 14.99
N THR A 308 9.54 -6.87 15.12
CA THR A 308 8.12 -6.90 15.48
C THR A 308 7.92 -7.70 16.73
N ALA A 309 7.09 -7.21 17.65
CA ALA A 309 6.61 -7.96 18.80
C ALA A 309 5.11 -7.72 18.95
N THR A 310 4.34 -8.81 19.05
CA THR A 310 2.89 -8.76 19.18
C THR A 310 2.45 -9.69 20.30
N PHE A 311 1.57 -9.19 21.16
CA PHE A 311 0.91 -9.97 22.21
C PHE A 311 -0.59 -9.81 22.04
N GLY A 312 -1.34 -10.86 22.32
CA GLY A 312 -2.79 -10.79 22.23
C GLY A 312 -3.50 -11.92 22.92
N ILE A 313 -4.81 -11.73 23.04
CA ILE A 313 -5.75 -12.71 23.59
C ILE A 313 -6.76 -13.04 22.49
N LEU A 314 -7.06 -14.31 22.33
CA LEU A 314 -8.04 -14.84 21.39
C LEU A 314 -9.23 -15.38 22.19
N PHE A 315 -10.43 -14.97 21.82
CA PHE A 315 -11.70 -15.37 22.44
C PHE A 315 -12.47 -16.30 21.52
#